data_f85c8bd1c0715f14b0bf9b495a7fffd1
#
_entry.id   f85c8bd1c0715f14b0bf9b495a7fffd1
#
_cell.length_a   1.000
_cell.length_b   1.000
_cell.length_c   1.000
_cell.angle_alpha   90.00
_cell.angle_beta   90.00
_cell.angle_gamma   90.00
#
_symmetry.space_group_name_H-M   'P 1'
#
loop_
_entity.id
_entity.type
_entity.pdbx_description
1 polymer ?
#
loop_
_entity_poly.entity_id
_entity_poly.type
_entity_poly.pdbx_seq_one_letter_code
_entity_poly.pdbx_strand_id
1 'polypeptide(L)'
;TGELRWVFRTVPRGDDFGAETWGNESWRYSGNTNVWAAMSADDELGYVYLPTSTPTSDYYGGHRPGDNLFAESIVAVDIRTGERKWHFQAVHHGLWDYDFPTGANLLDLTVYGREIKALVQVSKQAFTFVLDRVTGEPVGPIEERPVPAGNVPGERYSPTQPFPTRPAPFDMQGVTVEDLIDITPELVALIHISEP
;
A
#
# COMPACT_ATOMS: atom_id res chain seq x y z
N THR A 1 1.66 12.32 -29.33
CA THR A 1 2.59 11.78 -30.33
C THR A 1 2.84 10.27 -30.13
N GLY A 2 2.65 9.72 -28.93
CA GLY A 2 2.91 8.31 -28.62
C GLY A 2 4.40 7.97 -28.46
N GLU A 3 5.27 8.96 -28.37
CA GLU A 3 6.70 8.75 -28.14
C GLU A 3 6.95 8.39 -26.68
N LEU A 4 7.61 7.24 -26.44
CA LEU A 4 8.04 6.81 -25.10
C LEU A 4 9.12 7.76 -24.58
N ARG A 5 8.89 8.40 -23.42
CA ARG A 5 9.82 9.32 -22.79
C ARG A 5 10.64 8.66 -21.67
N TRP A 6 9.97 7.90 -20.82
CA TRP A 6 10.59 7.22 -19.69
C TRP A 6 9.73 6.03 -19.25
N VAL A 7 10.30 5.19 -18.41
CA VAL A 7 9.61 4.07 -17.77
C VAL A 7 9.99 4.06 -16.29
N PHE A 8 9.00 4.11 -15.41
CA PHE A 8 9.18 3.80 -14.01
C PHE A 8 8.80 2.34 -13.75
N ARG A 9 9.67 1.58 -13.09
CA ARG A 9 9.42 0.17 -12.76
C ARG A 9 8.87 0.08 -11.34
N THR A 10 7.64 -0.35 -11.19
CA THR A 10 7.00 -0.60 -9.89
C THR A 10 7.52 -1.87 -9.23
N VAL A 11 8.06 -2.82 -10.00
CA VAL A 11 8.94 -3.89 -9.52
C VAL A 11 10.36 -3.54 -9.95
N PRO A 12 11.20 -3.03 -9.03
CA PRO A 12 12.58 -2.65 -9.34
C PRO A 12 13.42 -3.88 -9.72
N ARG A 13 14.49 -3.67 -10.47
CA ARG A 13 15.32 -4.78 -11.00
C ARG A 13 16.80 -4.46 -10.87
N GLY A 14 17.58 -5.49 -10.59
CA GLY A 14 19.05 -5.35 -10.52
C GLY A 14 19.49 -4.32 -9.49
N ASP A 15 20.07 -3.23 -9.95
CA ASP A 15 20.57 -2.14 -9.10
C ASP A 15 19.57 -1.00 -8.92
N ASP A 16 18.32 -1.15 -9.42
CA ASP A 16 17.27 -0.16 -9.19
C ASP A 16 17.01 -0.03 -7.68
N PHE A 17 16.73 1.19 -7.22
CA PHE A 17 16.35 1.45 -5.83
C PHE A 17 15.13 0.59 -5.43
N GLY A 18 15.21 -0.11 -4.31
CA GLY A 18 14.16 -0.99 -3.79
C GLY A 18 14.29 -2.46 -4.25
N ALA A 19 15.19 -2.79 -5.17
CA ALA A 19 15.40 -4.17 -5.60
C ALA A 19 15.87 -5.08 -4.46
N GLU A 20 16.61 -4.53 -3.49
CA GLU A 20 17.06 -5.20 -2.28
C GLU A 20 15.94 -5.66 -1.36
N THR A 21 14.76 -5.05 -1.47
CA THR A 21 13.55 -5.44 -0.70
C THR A 21 12.85 -6.69 -1.25
N TRP A 22 13.33 -7.20 -2.37
CA TRP A 22 12.84 -8.42 -3.02
C TRP A 22 13.84 -9.55 -2.78
N GLY A 23 13.77 -10.15 -1.61
CA GLY A 23 14.69 -11.21 -1.21
C GLY A 23 14.78 -12.34 -2.23
N ASN A 24 15.95 -12.99 -2.32
CA ASN A 24 16.26 -14.02 -3.30
C ASN A 24 16.10 -13.55 -4.76
N GLU A 25 16.29 -12.26 -5.01
CA GLU A 25 16.07 -11.65 -6.33
C GLU A 25 14.67 -11.97 -6.90
N SER A 26 13.66 -12.08 -6.03
CA SER A 26 12.29 -12.46 -6.43
C SER A 26 11.64 -11.49 -7.43
N TRP A 27 12.20 -10.30 -7.59
CA TRP A 27 11.83 -9.36 -8.66
C TRP A 27 12.03 -9.95 -10.08
N ARG A 28 12.81 -11.02 -10.23
CA ARG A 28 13.04 -11.67 -11.55
C ARG A 28 11.83 -12.41 -12.07
N TYR A 29 11.01 -12.94 -11.16
CA TYR A 29 9.87 -13.79 -11.49
C TYR A 29 8.54 -13.32 -10.89
N SER A 30 8.57 -12.33 -9.99
CA SER A 30 7.35 -11.69 -9.50
C SER A 30 6.85 -10.67 -10.51
N GLY A 31 5.58 -10.39 -10.43
CA GLY A 31 4.90 -9.42 -11.27
C GLY A 31 3.83 -8.66 -10.53
N ASN A 32 2.87 -8.16 -11.28
CA ASN A 32 1.83 -7.27 -10.79
C ASN A 32 2.43 -5.98 -10.23
N THR A 33 2.07 -5.53 -9.04
CA THR A 33 2.50 -4.23 -8.49
C THR A 33 2.17 -3.09 -9.46
N ASN A 34 1.09 -3.25 -10.20
CA ASN A 34 0.69 -2.33 -11.26
C ASN A 34 -0.05 -1.10 -10.69
N VAL A 35 -0.36 -0.15 -11.55
CA VAL A 35 -1.23 1.00 -11.24
C VAL A 35 -2.51 0.82 -12.05
N TRP A 36 -3.47 0.12 -11.47
CA TRP A 36 -4.76 -0.13 -12.12
C TRP A 36 -5.82 0.93 -11.76
N ALA A 37 -5.67 1.56 -10.60
CA ALA A 37 -6.51 2.67 -10.19
C ALA A 37 -6.13 3.97 -10.94
N ALA A 38 -7.01 4.96 -10.88
CA ALA A 38 -6.72 6.28 -11.44
C ALA A 38 -5.50 6.90 -10.76
N MET A 39 -4.70 7.62 -11.52
CA MET A 39 -3.58 8.41 -11.02
C MET A 39 -4.01 9.87 -10.80
N SER A 40 -3.41 10.53 -9.82
CA SER A 40 -3.54 11.97 -9.63
C SER A 40 -2.26 12.69 -10.06
N ALA A 41 -2.38 13.92 -10.52
CA ALA A 41 -1.23 14.71 -10.92
C ALA A 41 -1.35 16.14 -10.36
N ASP A 42 -0.20 16.75 -10.07
CA ASP A 42 -0.06 18.12 -9.64
C ASP A 42 0.73 18.89 -10.71
N ASP A 43 0.05 19.78 -11.42
CA ASP A 43 0.65 20.54 -12.52
C ASP A 43 1.70 21.55 -12.03
N GLU A 44 1.54 22.08 -10.81
CA GLU A 44 2.47 23.04 -10.22
C GLU A 44 3.80 22.38 -9.86
N LEU A 45 3.74 21.18 -9.23
CA LEU A 45 4.92 20.41 -8.88
C LEU A 45 5.49 19.62 -10.05
N GLY A 46 4.67 19.34 -11.05
CA GLY A 46 5.00 18.45 -12.16
C GLY A 46 5.14 17.00 -11.71
N TYR A 47 4.34 16.58 -10.70
CA TYR A 47 4.35 15.23 -10.17
C TYR A 47 3.10 14.46 -10.57
N VAL A 48 3.26 13.17 -10.79
CA VAL A 48 2.19 12.18 -10.86
C VAL A 48 2.32 11.22 -9.69
N TYR A 49 1.19 10.89 -9.05
CA TYR A 49 1.11 10.01 -7.89
C TYR A 49 0.52 8.68 -8.31
N LEU A 50 1.30 7.62 -8.12
CA LEU A 50 1.00 6.27 -8.55
C LEU A 50 0.53 5.44 -7.34
N PRO A 51 -0.78 5.07 -7.26
CA PRO A 51 -1.26 4.12 -6.26
C PRO A 51 -0.98 2.70 -6.76
N THR A 52 0.01 2.03 -6.21
CA THR A 52 0.43 0.71 -6.66
C THR A 52 -0.33 -0.41 -5.95
N SER A 53 -0.38 -1.57 -6.61
CA SER A 53 -1.08 -2.76 -6.16
C SER A 53 -0.16 -3.77 -5.47
N THR A 54 -0.79 -4.82 -4.92
CA THR A 54 -0.14 -6.02 -4.37
C THR A 54 0.67 -6.73 -5.45
N PRO A 55 1.81 -7.37 -5.11
CA PRO A 55 2.56 -8.23 -6.04
C PRO A 55 1.87 -9.58 -6.23
N THR A 56 2.20 -10.28 -7.29
CA THR A 56 1.84 -11.68 -7.48
C THR A 56 2.62 -12.57 -6.48
N SER A 57 2.01 -13.46 -5.77
CA SER A 57 0.59 -13.79 -5.63
C SER A 57 -0.03 -12.97 -4.49
N ASP A 58 -1.33 -12.63 -4.61
CA ASP A 58 -1.99 -11.67 -3.73
C ASP A 58 -2.13 -12.18 -2.28
N TYR A 59 -2.26 -13.50 -2.10
CA TYR A 59 -2.54 -14.13 -0.81
C TYR A 59 -1.42 -15.07 -0.32
N TYR A 60 -0.27 -15.07 -0.97
CA TYR A 60 0.90 -15.83 -0.57
C TYR A 60 2.19 -15.18 -1.06
N GLY A 61 3.07 -14.81 -0.16
CA GLY A 61 4.33 -14.13 -0.44
C GLY A 61 5.59 -14.95 -0.14
N GLY A 62 5.49 -16.22 0.23
CA GLY A 62 6.64 -17.05 0.60
C GLY A 62 7.71 -17.19 -0.50
N HIS A 63 7.34 -16.97 -1.76
CA HIS A 63 8.26 -16.95 -2.90
C HIS A 63 8.93 -15.59 -3.14
N ARG A 64 8.48 -14.51 -2.47
CA ARG A 64 8.98 -13.15 -2.61
C ARG A 64 9.31 -12.50 -1.26
N PRO A 65 10.26 -13.05 -0.47
CA PRO A 65 10.57 -12.53 0.86
C PRO A 65 11.02 -11.06 0.81
N GLY A 66 10.79 -10.34 1.91
CA GLY A 66 11.10 -8.91 2.06
C GLY A 66 9.87 -8.02 1.84
N ASP A 67 10.04 -6.71 1.97
CA ASP A 67 8.92 -5.75 1.95
C ASP A 67 8.32 -5.50 0.56
N ASN A 68 9.02 -5.94 -0.50
CA ASN A 68 8.59 -5.89 -1.90
C ASN A 68 8.25 -4.48 -2.40
N LEU A 69 9.16 -3.53 -2.23
CA LEU A 69 8.98 -2.17 -2.72
C LEU A 69 8.92 -2.18 -4.26
N PHE A 70 8.00 -1.53 -4.92
CA PHE A 70 7.02 -0.53 -4.51
C PHE A 70 5.58 -1.11 -4.43
N ALA A 71 5.40 -2.31 -3.93
CA ALA A 71 4.06 -2.83 -3.71
C ALA A 71 3.29 -1.98 -2.71
N GLU A 72 1.98 -1.86 -2.91
CA GLU A 72 1.02 -1.20 -2.01
C GLU A 72 1.54 0.15 -1.50
N SER A 73 2.08 0.93 -2.43
CA SER A 73 2.75 2.19 -2.18
C SER A 73 2.07 3.34 -2.91
N ILE A 74 2.25 4.54 -2.37
CA ILE A 74 2.05 5.78 -3.12
C ILE A 74 3.43 6.22 -3.59
N VAL A 75 3.61 6.37 -4.91
CA VAL A 75 4.89 6.77 -5.49
C VAL A 75 4.71 8.08 -6.25
N ALA A 76 5.44 9.13 -5.85
CA ALA A 76 5.48 10.38 -6.60
C ALA A 76 6.62 10.35 -7.61
N VAL A 77 6.27 10.61 -8.86
CA VAL A 77 7.20 10.58 -10.00
C VAL A 77 7.15 11.91 -10.72
N ASP A 78 8.31 12.44 -11.09
CA ASP A 78 8.39 13.60 -11.97
C ASP A 78 7.85 13.24 -13.37
N ILE A 79 6.84 13.93 -13.82
CA ILE A 79 6.14 13.62 -15.07
C ILE A 79 6.99 13.78 -16.32
N ARG A 80 8.07 14.56 -16.26
CA ARG A 80 8.96 14.83 -17.40
C ARG A 80 10.06 13.79 -17.54
N THR A 81 10.58 13.31 -16.37
CA THR A 81 11.80 12.50 -16.34
C THR A 81 11.53 11.05 -15.92
N GLY A 82 10.39 10.77 -15.27
CA GLY A 82 10.12 9.47 -14.66
C GLY A 82 10.90 9.22 -13.36
N GLU A 83 11.60 10.23 -12.85
CA GLU A 83 12.37 10.12 -11.62
C GLU A 83 11.44 10.07 -10.39
N ARG A 84 11.65 9.08 -9.51
CA ARG A 84 10.94 9.01 -8.23
C ARG A 84 11.38 10.17 -7.33
N LYS A 85 10.41 10.96 -6.86
CA LYS A 85 10.64 12.04 -5.89
C LYS A 85 10.56 11.53 -4.46
N TRP A 86 9.52 10.78 -4.17
CA TRP A 86 9.32 10.10 -2.88
C TRP A 86 8.40 8.89 -3.05
N HIS A 87 8.27 8.10 -2.02
CA HIS A 87 7.28 7.04 -1.92
C HIS A 87 6.89 6.84 -0.45
N PHE A 88 5.72 6.28 -0.26
CA PHE A 88 5.23 5.81 1.02
C PHE A 88 4.62 4.42 0.82
N GLN A 89 5.17 3.40 1.48
CA GLN A 89 4.61 2.05 1.45
C GLN A 89 3.61 1.87 2.58
N ALA A 90 2.35 1.58 2.25
CA ALA A 90 1.27 1.46 3.22
C ALA A 90 1.10 0.03 3.76
N VAL A 91 1.67 -0.97 3.08
CA VAL A 91 1.66 -2.37 3.52
C VAL A 91 3.03 -2.98 3.24
N HIS A 92 3.70 -3.46 4.28
CA HIS A 92 4.94 -4.21 4.15
C HIS A 92 4.62 -5.67 3.88
N HIS A 93 5.24 -6.26 2.85
CA HIS A 93 5.04 -7.65 2.47
C HIS A 93 3.54 -8.03 2.37
N GLY A 94 2.81 -7.34 1.50
CA GLY A 94 1.36 -7.48 1.38
C GLY A 94 0.92 -8.90 1.02
N LEU A 95 -0.12 -9.40 1.70
CA LEU A 95 -0.65 -10.77 1.59
C LEU A 95 -2.19 -10.80 1.53
N TRP A 96 -2.84 -9.63 1.50
CA TRP A 96 -4.28 -9.50 1.65
C TRP A 96 -4.94 -8.70 0.54
N ASP A 97 -4.20 -8.48 -0.57
CA ASP A 97 -4.69 -7.69 -1.70
C ASP A 97 -5.15 -6.28 -1.27
N TYR A 98 -4.32 -5.62 -0.44
CA TYR A 98 -4.62 -4.30 0.10
C TYR A 98 -4.22 -3.16 -0.84
N ASP A 99 -4.49 -3.31 -2.12
CA ASP A 99 -4.31 -2.30 -3.14
C ASP A 99 -4.89 -0.94 -2.75
N PHE A 100 -4.35 0.10 -3.31
CA PHE A 100 -5.02 1.39 -3.34
C PHE A 100 -6.08 1.41 -4.45
N PRO A 101 -7.39 1.48 -4.10
CA PRO A 101 -8.48 1.28 -5.06
C PRO A 101 -8.81 2.54 -5.87
N THR A 102 -8.25 3.70 -5.52
CA THR A 102 -8.58 5.00 -6.11
C THR A 102 -7.34 5.85 -6.30
N GLY A 103 -7.44 6.87 -7.15
CA GLY A 103 -6.48 7.97 -7.15
C GLY A 103 -6.57 8.79 -5.88
N ALA A 104 -5.44 9.36 -5.46
CA ALA A 104 -5.40 10.25 -4.31
C ALA A 104 -6.15 11.56 -4.57
N ASN A 105 -6.77 12.12 -3.55
CA ASN A 105 -7.28 13.49 -3.57
C ASN A 105 -6.16 14.47 -3.21
N LEU A 106 -5.97 15.51 -4.03
CA LEU A 106 -5.00 16.56 -3.79
C LEU A 106 -5.72 17.78 -3.22
N LEU A 107 -5.32 18.21 -2.04
CA LEU A 107 -5.97 19.28 -1.28
C LEU A 107 -4.92 20.23 -0.71
N ASP A 108 -5.28 21.50 -0.55
CA ASP A 108 -4.51 22.43 0.25
C ASP A 108 -5.20 22.58 1.61
N LEU A 109 -4.51 22.23 2.67
CA LEU A 109 -5.03 22.15 4.03
C LEU A 109 -4.26 23.07 4.96
N THR A 110 -4.97 23.68 5.91
CA THR A 110 -4.33 24.35 7.05
C THR A 110 -4.38 23.43 8.26
N VAL A 111 -3.22 22.92 8.69
CA VAL A 111 -3.10 22.02 9.84
C VAL A 111 -2.22 22.71 10.89
N TYR A 112 -2.78 22.96 12.07
CA TYR A 112 -2.10 23.69 13.16
C TYR A 112 -1.50 25.02 12.72
N GLY A 113 -2.22 25.77 11.85
CA GLY A 113 -1.79 27.06 11.31
C GLY A 113 -0.71 27.00 10.23
N ARG A 114 -0.39 25.81 9.73
CA ARG A 114 0.55 25.60 8.61
C ARG A 114 -0.21 25.22 7.38
N GLU A 115 0.06 25.89 6.27
CA GLU A 115 -0.42 25.50 4.94
C GLU A 115 0.33 24.26 4.47
N ILE A 116 -0.40 23.24 4.07
CA ILE A 116 0.14 21.97 3.62
C ILE A 116 -0.51 21.60 2.29
N LYS A 117 0.30 21.32 1.30
CA LYS A 117 -0.14 20.69 0.06
C LYS A 117 -0.31 19.20 0.33
N ALA A 118 -1.54 18.78 0.65
CA ALA A 118 -1.81 17.43 1.09
C ALA A 118 -2.20 16.49 -0.06
N LEU A 119 -1.79 15.24 0.08
CA LEU A 119 -2.28 14.09 -0.66
C LEU A 119 -3.07 13.20 0.31
N VAL A 120 -4.31 12.89 -0.04
CA VAL A 120 -5.22 12.08 0.78
C VAL A 120 -5.57 10.81 0.02
N GLN A 121 -5.11 9.67 0.51
CA GLN A 121 -5.29 8.36 -0.11
C GLN A 121 -6.05 7.41 0.81
N VAL A 122 -7.15 6.88 0.33
CA VAL A 122 -7.88 5.79 1.01
C VAL A 122 -7.34 4.42 0.57
N SER A 123 -7.42 3.44 1.47
CA SER A 123 -6.97 2.07 1.22
C SER A 123 -8.08 1.05 1.44
N LYS A 124 -7.89 -0.18 0.94
CA LYS A 124 -8.80 -1.31 1.20
C LYS A 124 -8.88 -1.70 2.68
N GLN A 125 -7.90 -1.29 3.49
CA GLN A 125 -7.91 -1.46 4.95
C GLN A 125 -8.84 -0.49 5.68
N ALA A 126 -9.62 0.33 4.96
CA ALA A 126 -10.43 1.42 5.49
C ALA A 126 -9.61 2.51 6.19
N PHE A 127 -8.32 2.63 5.87
CA PHE A 127 -7.47 3.71 6.32
C PHE A 127 -7.48 4.88 5.34
N THR A 128 -7.22 6.06 5.89
CA THR A 128 -6.94 7.27 5.11
C THR A 128 -5.54 7.76 5.46
N PHE A 129 -4.63 7.67 4.51
CA PHE A 129 -3.28 8.21 4.63
C PHE A 129 -3.28 9.66 4.17
N VAL A 130 -2.76 10.56 5.00
CA VAL A 130 -2.64 11.98 4.68
C VAL A 130 -1.16 12.35 4.70
N LEU A 131 -0.62 12.63 3.52
CA LEU A 131 0.80 12.93 3.31
C LEU A 131 0.96 14.35 2.75
N ASP A 132 2.08 14.98 3.02
CA ASP A 132 2.52 16.15 2.28
C ASP A 132 2.88 15.71 0.85
N ARG A 133 2.18 16.24 -0.16
CA ARG A 133 2.36 15.78 -1.54
C ARG A 133 3.65 16.23 -2.19
N VAL A 134 4.37 17.17 -1.54
CA VAL A 134 5.70 17.62 -2.00
C VAL A 134 6.79 16.65 -1.55
N THR A 135 6.70 16.19 -0.29
CA THR A 135 7.78 15.44 0.38
C THR A 135 7.47 13.98 0.63
N GLY A 136 6.18 13.60 0.67
CA GLY A 136 5.72 12.27 1.08
C GLY A 136 5.65 12.08 2.58
N GLU A 137 6.00 13.09 3.38
CA GLU A 137 5.97 13.01 4.84
C GLU A 137 4.54 12.95 5.37
N PRO A 138 4.25 12.13 6.39
CA PRO A 138 2.94 12.11 7.01
C PRO A 138 2.55 13.46 7.63
N VAL A 139 1.33 13.92 7.35
CA VAL A 139 0.76 15.13 7.98
C VAL A 139 0.34 14.89 9.42
N GLY A 140 -0.12 13.68 9.72
CA GLY A 140 -0.38 13.19 11.06
C GLY A 140 0.47 11.96 11.38
N PRO A 141 0.60 11.55 12.65
CA PRO A 141 1.42 10.39 12.99
C PRO A 141 0.89 9.11 12.30
N ILE A 142 1.80 8.37 11.67
CA ILE A 142 1.62 6.99 11.23
C ILE A 142 2.53 6.14 12.12
N GLU A 143 1.97 5.17 12.80
CA GLU A 143 2.67 4.33 13.75
C GLU A 143 2.94 2.95 13.17
N GLU A 144 4.18 2.50 13.25
CA GLU A 144 4.51 1.10 13.00
C GLU A 144 4.03 0.26 14.19
N ARG A 145 2.97 -0.51 13.96
CA ARG A 145 2.38 -1.36 15.01
C ARG A 145 2.66 -2.82 14.76
N PRO A 146 2.99 -3.59 15.81
CA PRO A 146 3.11 -5.04 15.71
C PRO A 146 1.81 -5.66 15.19
N VAL A 147 1.96 -6.64 14.30
CA VAL A 147 0.85 -7.43 13.76
C VAL A 147 1.07 -8.91 14.05
N PRO A 148 0.00 -9.71 14.17
CA PRO A 148 0.12 -11.14 14.40
C PRO A 148 0.91 -11.82 13.28
N ALA A 149 1.82 -12.70 13.64
CA ALA A 149 2.43 -13.62 12.70
C ALA A 149 1.41 -14.69 12.30
N GLY A 150 1.37 -15.01 11.02
CA GLY A 150 0.57 -16.13 10.52
C GLY A 150 1.29 -17.48 10.67
N ASN A 151 0.62 -18.54 10.25
CA ASN A 151 1.11 -19.92 10.36
C ASN A 151 1.21 -20.64 9.00
N VAL A 152 1.07 -19.93 7.90
CA VAL A 152 1.16 -20.51 6.55
C VAL A 152 2.59 -20.98 6.28
N PRO A 153 2.80 -22.27 5.93
CA PRO A 153 4.14 -22.79 5.68
C PRO A 153 4.88 -22.05 4.57
N GLY A 154 6.11 -21.64 4.85
CA GLY A 154 6.97 -20.92 3.89
C GLY A 154 6.76 -19.41 3.86
N GLU A 155 5.69 -18.90 4.48
CA GLU A 155 5.40 -17.48 4.55
C GLU A 155 6.31 -16.76 5.58
N ARG A 156 6.59 -15.49 5.32
CA ARG A 156 7.38 -14.62 6.20
C ARG A 156 6.68 -13.28 6.34
N TYR A 157 5.91 -13.16 7.39
CA TYR A 157 5.11 -11.98 7.66
C TYR A 157 5.98 -10.79 8.08
N SER A 158 5.60 -9.58 7.68
CA SER A 158 6.20 -8.38 8.28
C SER A 158 5.83 -8.33 9.76
N PRO A 159 6.77 -8.01 10.66
CA PRO A 159 6.49 -7.92 12.09
C PRO A 159 5.61 -6.72 12.46
N THR A 160 5.61 -5.69 11.64
CA THR A 160 4.84 -4.46 11.84
C THR A 160 4.15 -4.02 10.55
N GLN A 161 3.14 -3.16 10.71
CA GLN A 161 2.48 -2.47 9.62
C GLN A 161 2.23 -1.00 9.99
N PRO A 162 2.17 -0.09 9.00
CA PRO A 162 1.91 1.33 9.24
C PRO A 162 0.43 1.59 9.49
N PHE A 163 0.12 2.17 10.65
CA PHE A 163 -1.23 2.54 11.05
C PHE A 163 -1.36 4.07 11.16
N PRO A 164 -2.15 4.73 10.31
CA PRO A 164 -2.44 6.14 10.47
C PRO A 164 -3.28 6.36 11.74
N THR A 165 -2.89 7.33 12.56
CA THR A 165 -3.61 7.64 13.80
C THR A 165 -4.74 8.64 13.58
N ARG A 166 -4.69 9.37 12.47
CA ARG A 166 -5.71 10.37 12.06
C ARG A 166 -5.76 10.50 10.54
N PRO A 167 -6.96 10.58 9.94
CA PRO A 167 -8.26 10.38 10.60
C PRO A 167 -8.42 8.94 11.12
N ALA A 168 -9.46 8.72 11.92
CA ALA A 168 -9.81 7.35 12.33
C ALA A 168 -10.18 6.50 11.09
N PRO A 169 -10.02 5.17 11.16
CA PRO A 169 -10.52 4.28 10.12
C PRO A 169 -12.00 4.56 9.82
N PHE A 170 -12.38 4.49 8.56
CA PHE A 170 -13.76 4.79 8.14
C PHE A 170 -14.66 3.55 8.10
N ASP A 171 -14.12 2.39 8.45
CA ASP A 171 -14.85 1.13 8.59
C ASP A 171 -14.28 0.33 9.77
N MET A 172 -15.00 -0.75 10.14
CA MET A 172 -14.64 -1.65 11.22
C MET A 172 -13.27 -2.27 10.99
N GLN A 173 -12.47 -2.36 12.05
CA GLN A 173 -11.16 -2.97 12.04
C GLN A 173 -11.21 -4.31 12.76
N GLY A 174 -11.09 -5.39 11.99
CA GLY A 174 -11.24 -6.75 12.49
C GLY A 174 -12.70 -7.22 12.55
N VAL A 175 -12.87 -8.50 12.86
CA VAL A 175 -14.17 -9.17 12.98
C VAL A 175 -14.14 -10.01 14.24
N THR A 176 -15.21 -9.93 15.03
CA THR A 176 -15.41 -10.79 16.21
C THR A 176 -16.39 -11.91 15.90
N VAL A 177 -16.51 -12.89 16.79
CA VAL A 177 -17.48 -13.98 16.61
C VAL A 177 -18.92 -13.45 16.57
N GLU A 178 -19.20 -12.33 17.28
CA GLU A 178 -20.51 -11.69 17.30
C GLU A 178 -20.86 -10.97 15.98
N ASP A 179 -19.85 -10.68 15.14
CA ASP A 179 -20.05 -10.06 13.81
C ASP A 179 -20.36 -11.11 12.72
N LEU A 180 -20.24 -12.40 13.05
CA LEU A 180 -20.45 -13.48 12.08
C LEU A 180 -21.92 -13.73 11.84
N ILE A 181 -22.23 -14.24 10.64
CA ILE A 181 -23.60 -14.59 10.27
C ILE A 181 -24.07 -15.77 11.13
N ASP A 182 -25.08 -15.56 11.93
CA ASP A 182 -25.68 -16.51 12.88
C ASP A 182 -27.10 -16.94 12.52
N ILE A 183 -27.45 -16.88 11.23
CA ILE A 183 -28.81 -17.21 10.73
C ILE A 183 -29.21 -18.63 11.15
N THR A 184 -28.27 -19.56 11.20
CA THR A 184 -28.47 -20.89 11.78
C THR A 184 -27.26 -21.33 12.62
N PRO A 185 -27.45 -22.18 13.65
CA PRO A 185 -26.33 -22.71 14.45
C PRO A 185 -25.27 -23.44 13.63
N GLU A 186 -25.66 -24.08 12.54
CA GLU A 186 -24.77 -24.83 11.64
C GLU A 186 -23.81 -23.89 10.91
N LEU A 187 -24.24 -22.68 10.55
CA LEU A 187 -23.38 -21.69 9.91
C LEU A 187 -22.26 -21.21 10.85
N VAL A 188 -22.60 -20.92 12.09
CA VAL A 188 -21.62 -20.55 13.11
C VAL A 188 -20.63 -21.68 13.35
N ALA A 189 -21.11 -22.92 13.43
CA ALA A 189 -20.26 -24.10 13.61
C ALA A 189 -19.28 -24.30 12.44
N LEU A 190 -19.71 -24.06 11.18
CA LEU A 190 -18.85 -24.16 10.01
C LEU A 190 -17.71 -23.14 10.03
N ILE A 191 -17.96 -21.93 10.49
CA ILE A 191 -16.94 -20.88 10.60
C ILE A 191 -15.90 -21.27 11.66
N HIS A 192 -16.33 -21.79 12.80
CA HIS A 192 -15.41 -22.29 13.85
C HIS A 192 -14.56 -23.49 13.43
N ILE A 193 -15.03 -24.34 12.53
CA ILE A 193 -14.29 -25.51 12.04
C ILE A 193 -13.23 -25.12 11.00
N SER A 194 -13.39 -24.00 10.32
CA SER A 194 -12.45 -23.51 9.32
C SER A 194 -11.32 -22.65 9.88
N GLU A 195 -11.35 -22.31 11.16
CA GLU A 195 -10.19 -21.71 11.84
C GLU A 195 -9.17 -22.79 12.19
N PRO A 196 -7.90 -22.64 11.74
CA PRO A 196 -6.83 -23.57 12.08
C PRO A 196 -6.37 -23.44 13.53
#